data_88d97197db3babfa4c7233c04b942a02
#
_entry.id   88d97197db3babfa4c7233c04b942a02
#
_cell.length_a   1.000
_cell.length_b   1.000
_cell.length_c   1.000
_cell.angle_alpha   90.00
_cell.angle_beta   90.00
_cell.angle_gamma   90.00
#
_symmetry.space_group_name_H-M   'P 1'
#
loop_
_entity.id
_entity.type
_entity.pdbx_description
1 polymer ?
#
loop_
_entity_poly.entity_id
_entity_poly.type
_entity_poly.pdbx_seq_one_letter_code
_entity_poly.pdbx_strand_id
1 'polypeptide(L)'
;VPFGYLTNIIGAKWVFFCSFIILLFPIFFLGQAQSPGMLMASGFFLGVGGAIFSVGVTSVPKYFSKDKVGLANGIYGMGNIGTAISSFLAPPIAGIVGWQTTVRSYLIIIAIFAILMFFLGDAKEPKVKVPLGAQVKDLSSNYKLYYLSLWYFITFGAFVAFGLFLPNYLVNNFGIDKVDAGIRSGVFIALATFLRPVGGILGDKFNAVKVLMIDFVVMIIGAVILGVSSHIALFTIGCLTISICAGLGNGLIFKLVPSYFAKESGTANGIVSMMGGLGGFFPPLVITYVTSLTGSSHLAFILLAVFGILAFITMGHLYKKEYAK
;
A
#
# COMPACT_ATOMS: atom_id res chain seq x y z
N VAL A 1 10.87 -5.92 -5.44
CA VAL A 1 12.34 -5.93 -5.20
C VAL A 1 13.10 -5.38 -6.40
N PRO A 2 12.93 -5.88 -7.66
CA PRO A 2 13.74 -5.41 -8.79
C PRO A 2 13.68 -3.90 -8.99
N PHE A 3 12.52 -3.28 -8.92
CA PHE A 3 12.34 -1.84 -9.17
C PHE A 3 13.06 -0.95 -8.16
N GLY A 4 12.99 -1.27 -6.86
CA GLY A 4 13.72 -0.53 -5.83
C GLY A 4 15.24 -0.66 -6.02
N TYR A 5 15.73 -1.87 -6.34
CA TYR A 5 17.13 -2.10 -6.66
C TYR A 5 17.59 -1.32 -7.90
N LEU A 6 16.83 -1.40 -8.99
CA LEU A 6 17.13 -0.67 -10.23
C LEU A 6 17.17 0.84 -10.01
N THR A 7 16.30 1.37 -9.14
CA THR A 7 16.31 2.80 -8.77
C THR A 7 17.65 3.23 -8.21
N ASN A 8 18.30 2.39 -7.39
CA ASN A 8 19.63 2.69 -6.87
C ASN A 8 20.72 2.64 -7.94
N ILE A 9 20.57 1.85 -9.01
CA ILE A 9 21.59 1.65 -10.04
C ILE A 9 21.47 2.64 -11.18
N ILE A 10 20.25 2.78 -11.75
CA ILE A 10 20.03 3.59 -12.95
C ILE A 10 19.30 4.91 -12.67
N GLY A 11 18.75 5.07 -11.46
CA GLY A 11 17.97 6.25 -11.04
C GLY A 11 16.47 6.11 -11.33
N ALA A 12 15.66 6.85 -10.56
CA ALA A 12 14.20 6.79 -10.64
C ALA A 12 13.66 7.18 -12.02
N LYS A 13 14.26 8.17 -12.68
CA LYS A 13 13.87 8.61 -14.03
C LYS A 13 13.67 7.46 -14.99
N TRP A 14 14.70 6.64 -15.15
CA TRP A 14 14.68 5.56 -16.12
C TRP A 14 13.78 4.40 -15.69
N VAL A 15 13.74 4.12 -14.38
CA VAL A 15 12.86 3.05 -13.87
C VAL A 15 11.39 3.43 -14.05
N PHE A 16 10.99 4.66 -13.73
CA PHE A 16 9.62 5.14 -13.97
C PHE A 16 9.28 5.15 -15.46
N PHE A 17 10.15 5.74 -16.29
CA PHE A 17 9.92 5.83 -17.74
C PHE A 17 9.69 4.44 -18.37
N CYS A 18 10.63 3.50 -18.15
CA CYS A 18 10.49 2.14 -18.65
C CYS A 18 9.25 1.44 -18.10
N SER A 19 8.93 1.65 -16.82
CA SER A 19 7.74 1.05 -16.22
C SER A 19 6.44 1.59 -16.83
N PHE A 20 6.35 2.89 -17.11
CA PHE A 20 5.19 3.46 -17.79
C PHE A 20 5.04 2.91 -19.21
N ILE A 21 6.14 2.78 -19.95
CA ILE A 21 6.10 2.15 -21.30
C ILE A 21 5.63 0.69 -21.20
N ILE A 22 6.18 -0.09 -20.25
CA ILE A 22 5.76 -1.49 -20.05
C ILE A 22 4.28 -1.58 -19.71
N LEU A 23 3.74 -0.67 -18.89
CA LEU A 23 2.33 -0.66 -18.49
C LEU A 23 1.35 -0.39 -19.65
N LEU A 24 1.79 0.26 -20.73
CA LEU A 24 0.92 0.48 -21.88
C LEU A 24 0.43 -0.83 -22.48
N PHE A 25 1.27 -1.87 -22.53
CA PHE A 25 0.92 -3.16 -23.11
C PHE A 25 -0.22 -3.87 -22.36
N PRO A 26 -0.11 -4.16 -21.04
CA PRO A 26 -1.18 -4.84 -20.33
C PRO A 26 -2.47 -4.01 -20.27
N ILE A 27 -2.40 -2.67 -20.22
CA ILE A 27 -3.59 -1.81 -20.24
C ILE A 27 -4.28 -1.92 -21.62
N PHE A 28 -3.52 -1.91 -22.71
CA PHE A 28 -4.06 -2.09 -24.05
C PHE A 28 -4.76 -3.44 -24.21
N PHE A 29 -4.11 -4.53 -23.79
CA PHE A 29 -4.70 -5.87 -23.86
C PHE A 29 -5.91 -6.01 -22.92
N LEU A 30 -5.86 -5.43 -21.73
CA LEU A 30 -6.99 -5.41 -20.81
C LEU A 30 -8.20 -4.72 -21.43
N GLY A 31 -7.99 -3.57 -22.10
CA GLY A 31 -9.07 -2.85 -22.81
C GLY A 31 -9.63 -3.59 -24.04
N GLN A 32 -9.06 -4.72 -24.44
CA GLN A 32 -9.53 -5.59 -25.50
C GLN A 32 -9.97 -6.98 -25.01
N ALA A 33 -9.94 -7.20 -23.69
CA ALA A 33 -10.17 -8.52 -23.14
C ALA A 33 -11.59 -9.03 -23.44
N GLN A 34 -11.67 -10.25 -24.01
CA GLN A 34 -12.90 -10.96 -24.34
C GLN A 34 -13.02 -12.27 -23.58
N SER A 35 -12.01 -12.66 -22.81
CA SER A 35 -12.02 -13.90 -22.04
C SER A 35 -11.45 -13.68 -20.63
N PRO A 36 -11.87 -14.51 -19.64
CA PRO A 36 -11.31 -14.47 -18.29
C PRO A 36 -9.79 -14.67 -18.27
N GLY A 37 -9.25 -15.53 -19.13
CA GLY A 37 -7.81 -15.77 -19.23
C GLY A 37 -7.04 -14.51 -19.65
N MET A 38 -7.58 -13.74 -20.60
CA MET A 38 -6.99 -12.47 -21.05
C MET A 38 -7.04 -11.40 -19.95
N LEU A 39 -8.15 -11.35 -19.18
CA LEU A 39 -8.26 -10.48 -18.00
C LEU A 39 -7.20 -10.83 -16.95
N MET A 40 -7.06 -12.11 -16.61
CA MET A 40 -6.09 -12.59 -15.63
C MET A 40 -4.64 -12.32 -16.07
N ALA A 41 -4.30 -12.61 -17.32
CA ALA A 41 -2.97 -12.36 -17.86
C ALA A 41 -2.62 -10.86 -17.85
N SER A 42 -3.54 -10.01 -18.33
CA SER A 42 -3.35 -8.56 -18.30
C SER A 42 -3.23 -8.03 -16.87
N GLY A 43 -4.08 -8.52 -15.94
CA GLY A 43 -4.04 -8.18 -14.52
C GLY A 43 -2.71 -8.53 -13.85
N PHE A 44 -2.14 -9.69 -14.18
CA PHE A 44 -0.82 -10.10 -13.68
C PHE A 44 0.28 -9.10 -14.08
N PHE A 45 0.32 -8.71 -15.35
CA PHE A 45 1.31 -7.75 -15.82
C PHE A 45 1.06 -6.32 -15.32
N LEU A 46 -0.19 -5.96 -15.00
CA LEU A 46 -0.50 -4.69 -14.32
C LEU A 46 0.11 -4.60 -12.91
N GLY A 47 0.50 -5.72 -12.31
CA GLY A 47 1.26 -5.76 -11.05
C GLY A 47 2.57 -4.94 -11.10
N VAL A 48 3.13 -4.68 -12.29
CA VAL A 48 4.23 -3.73 -12.48
C VAL A 48 3.88 -2.35 -11.91
N GLY A 49 2.63 -1.89 -12.09
CA GLY A 49 2.14 -0.62 -11.53
C GLY A 49 2.27 -0.54 -10.01
N GLY A 50 1.94 -1.62 -9.30
CA GLY A 50 2.14 -1.70 -7.85
C GLY A 50 3.62 -1.69 -7.44
N ALA A 51 4.48 -2.33 -8.24
CA ALA A 51 5.92 -2.39 -7.98
C ALA A 51 6.64 -1.03 -8.14
N ILE A 52 6.10 -0.12 -8.96
CA ILE A 52 6.61 1.24 -9.17
C ILE A 52 6.63 2.05 -7.86
N PHE A 53 5.76 1.75 -6.91
CA PHE A 53 5.75 2.44 -5.61
C PHE A 53 7.12 2.42 -4.94
N SER A 54 7.85 1.30 -5.02
CA SER A 54 9.20 1.17 -4.45
C SER A 54 10.23 2.10 -5.08
N VAL A 55 10.00 2.60 -6.29
CA VAL A 55 10.88 3.56 -6.98
C VAL A 55 10.87 4.89 -6.26
N GLY A 56 9.69 5.46 -6.04
CA GLY A 56 9.56 6.78 -5.43
C GLY A 56 9.98 6.80 -3.95
N VAL A 57 9.56 5.81 -3.14
CA VAL A 57 9.99 5.76 -1.73
C VAL A 57 11.50 5.52 -1.57
N THR A 58 12.19 5.08 -2.63
CA THR A 58 13.66 4.96 -2.66
C THR A 58 14.32 6.25 -3.13
N SER A 59 13.72 6.94 -4.10
CA SER A 59 14.26 8.16 -4.70
C SER A 59 14.01 9.40 -3.85
N VAL A 60 12.76 9.61 -3.42
CA VAL A 60 12.32 10.81 -2.70
C VAL A 60 13.20 11.15 -1.49
N PRO A 61 13.60 10.22 -0.61
CA PRO A 61 14.46 10.53 0.53
C PRO A 61 15.83 11.13 0.17
N LYS A 62 16.30 10.90 -1.05
CA LYS A 62 17.62 11.42 -1.50
C LYS A 62 17.64 12.93 -1.69
N TYR A 63 16.46 13.55 -1.81
CA TYR A 63 16.29 14.99 -2.03
C TYR A 63 15.86 15.76 -0.79
N PHE A 64 15.64 15.08 0.32
CA PHE A 64 15.16 15.69 1.56
C PHE A 64 16.10 15.46 2.73
N SER A 65 16.14 16.41 3.67
CA SER A 65 16.86 16.26 4.93
C SER A 65 16.23 15.14 5.80
N LYS A 66 17.03 14.54 6.67
CA LYS A 66 16.62 13.37 7.48
C LYS A 66 15.39 13.62 8.35
N ASP A 67 15.15 14.85 8.76
CA ASP A 67 14.01 15.33 9.55
C ASP A 67 12.73 15.51 8.74
N LYS A 68 12.77 15.39 7.41
CA LYS A 68 11.63 15.55 6.50
C LYS A 68 11.36 14.32 5.62
N VAL A 69 12.11 13.25 5.79
CA VAL A 69 11.97 12.03 4.98
C VAL A 69 10.60 11.38 5.17
N GLY A 70 10.08 11.37 6.39
CA GLY A 70 8.76 10.82 6.68
C GLY A 70 7.65 11.60 5.98
N LEU A 71 7.67 12.94 6.11
CA LEU A 71 6.73 13.80 5.40
C LEU A 71 6.81 13.59 3.87
N ALA A 72 8.02 13.59 3.32
CA ALA A 72 8.22 13.46 1.88
C ALA A 72 7.72 12.11 1.34
N ASN A 73 8.03 11.01 2.00
CA ASN A 73 7.50 9.68 1.65
C ASN A 73 5.98 9.58 1.90
N GLY A 74 5.47 10.23 2.92
CA GLY A 74 4.03 10.34 3.18
C GLY A 74 3.29 11.04 2.04
N ILE A 75 3.80 12.19 1.57
CA ILE A 75 3.26 12.92 0.41
C ILE A 75 3.33 12.06 -0.85
N TYR A 76 4.46 11.41 -1.11
CA TYR A 76 4.55 10.47 -2.23
C TYR A 76 3.50 9.35 -2.13
N GLY A 77 3.29 8.81 -0.93
CA GLY A 77 2.28 7.79 -0.66
C GLY A 77 0.84 8.25 -0.88
N MET A 78 0.56 9.58 -0.87
CA MET A 78 -0.75 10.12 -1.25
C MET A 78 -1.11 9.87 -2.72
N GLY A 79 -0.16 9.45 -3.56
CA GLY A 79 -0.46 9.01 -4.93
C GLY A 79 -1.53 7.90 -4.99
N ASN A 80 -1.73 7.15 -3.92
CA ASN A 80 -2.83 6.18 -3.80
C ASN A 80 -4.24 6.82 -3.84
N ILE A 81 -4.37 8.16 -3.77
CA ILE A 81 -5.63 8.86 -4.01
C ILE A 81 -6.19 8.55 -5.42
N GLY A 82 -5.32 8.22 -6.36
CA GLY A 82 -5.71 7.75 -7.69
C GLY A 82 -6.64 6.53 -7.63
N THR A 83 -6.49 5.66 -6.64
CA THR A 83 -7.41 4.52 -6.43
C THR A 83 -8.80 5.00 -6.04
N ALA A 84 -8.93 5.97 -5.13
CA ALA A 84 -10.21 6.56 -4.77
C ALA A 84 -10.84 7.27 -5.97
N ILE A 85 -10.07 8.10 -6.68
CA ILE A 85 -10.54 8.81 -7.89
C ILE A 85 -11.05 7.81 -8.93
N SER A 86 -10.31 6.73 -9.19
CA SER A 86 -10.72 5.68 -10.12
C SER A 86 -11.99 4.97 -9.65
N SER A 87 -12.13 4.69 -8.37
CA SER A 87 -13.32 4.04 -7.81
C SER A 87 -14.58 4.89 -7.95
N PHE A 88 -14.45 6.22 -7.88
CA PHE A 88 -15.58 7.15 -8.10
C PHE A 88 -15.88 7.41 -9.56
N LEU A 89 -14.85 7.58 -10.40
CA LEU A 89 -15.02 8.03 -11.78
C LEU A 89 -15.17 6.89 -12.80
N ALA A 90 -14.48 5.75 -12.60
CA ALA A 90 -14.49 4.69 -13.60
C ALA A 90 -15.88 4.06 -13.80
N PRO A 91 -16.70 3.76 -12.76
CA PRO A 91 -18.02 3.19 -12.98
C PRO A 91 -18.98 4.06 -13.79
N PRO A 92 -19.18 5.37 -13.48
CA PRO A 92 -20.07 6.21 -14.31
C PRO A 92 -19.52 6.41 -15.72
N ILE A 93 -18.21 6.57 -15.92
CA ILE A 93 -17.62 6.66 -17.26
C ILE A 93 -17.84 5.35 -18.03
N ALA A 94 -17.64 4.20 -17.39
CA ALA A 94 -17.90 2.90 -18.00
C ALA A 94 -19.36 2.69 -18.38
N GLY A 95 -20.31 3.28 -17.63
CA GLY A 95 -21.71 3.29 -17.98
C GLY A 95 -22.05 4.06 -19.27
N ILE A 96 -21.23 5.07 -19.61
CA ILE A 96 -21.42 5.92 -20.82
C ILE A 96 -20.69 5.33 -22.02
N VAL A 97 -19.40 4.97 -21.87
CA VAL A 97 -18.52 4.62 -23.01
C VAL A 97 -18.11 3.15 -23.03
N GLY A 98 -18.57 2.36 -22.08
CA GLY A 98 -18.19 0.96 -21.88
C GLY A 98 -16.88 0.82 -21.08
N TRP A 99 -16.73 -0.30 -20.37
CA TRP A 99 -15.59 -0.52 -19.49
C TRP A 99 -14.26 -0.65 -20.26
N GLN A 100 -14.27 -1.24 -21.47
CA GLN A 100 -13.06 -1.36 -22.30
C GLN A 100 -12.51 0.00 -22.71
N THR A 101 -13.39 0.92 -23.11
CA THR A 101 -13.00 2.29 -23.49
C THR A 101 -12.50 3.07 -22.28
N THR A 102 -13.14 2.88 -21.13
CA THR A 102 -12.69 3.46 -19.85
C THR A 102 -11.28 2.99 -19.51
N VAL A 103 -10.99 1.69 -19.64
CA VAL A 103 -9.63 1.16 -19.41
C VAL A 103 -8.64 1.75 -20.41
N ARG A 104 -8.99 1.83 -21.69
CA ARG A 104 -8.10 2.41 -22.73
C ARG A 104 -7.80 3.89 -22.48
N SER A 105 -8.67 4.65 -21.83
CA SER A 105 -8.39 6.05 -21.51
C SER A 105 -7.17 6.22 -20.60
N TYR A 106 -6.85 5.23 -19.77
CA TYR A 106 -5.63 5.25 -18.96
C TYR A 106 -4.34 5.20 -19.79
N LEU A 107 -4.38 4.69 -21.04
CA LEU A 107 -3.22 4.72 -21.94
C LEU A 107 -2.74 6.16 -22.18
N ILE A 108 -3.68 7.08 -22.33
CA ILE A 108 -3.36 8.51 -22.57
C ILE A 108 -2.65 9.07 -21.32
N ILE A 109 -3.18 8.80 -20.15
CA ILE A 109 -2.62 9.29 -18.88
C ILE A 109 -1.21 8.72 -18.67
N ILE A 110 -1.03 7.41 -18.85
CA ILE A 110 0.28 6.75 -18.69
C ILE A 110 1.29 7.26 -19.73
N ALA A 111 0.87 7.46 -20.99
CA ALA A 111 1.74 8.01 -22.03
C ALA A 111 2.19 9.45 -21.68
N ILE A 112 1.29 10.30 -21.19
CA ILE A 112 1.63 11.65 -20.72
C ILE A 112 2.68 11.57 -19.60
N PHE A 113 2.48 10.73 -18.59
CA PHE A 113 3.44 10.58 -17.49
C PHE A 113 4.77 9.99 -17.96
N ALA A 114 4.78 9.07 -18.94
CA ALA A 114 6.01 8.58 -19.55
C ALA A 114 6.79 9.72 -20.22
N ILE A 115 6.12 10.56 -21.00
CA ILE A 115 6.72 11.72 -21.66
C ILE A 115 7.24 12.72 -20.62
N LEU A 116 6.43 13.09 -19.61
CA LEU A 116 6.86 13.99 -18.56
C LEU A 116 8.08 13.44 -17.82
N MET A 117 8.11 12.14 -17.51
CA MET A 117 9.24 11.53 -16.82
C MET A 117 10.51 11.52 -17.68
N PHE A 118 10.37 11.32 -18.99
CA PHE A 118 11.49 11.37 -19.91
C PHE A 118 12.13 12.76 -19.95
N PHE A 119 11.36 13.82 -20.00
CA PHE A 119 11.88 15.19 -20.13
C PHE A 119 12.23 15.82 -18.77
N LEU A 120 11.40 15.63 -17.74
CA LEU A 120 11.52 16.33 -16.45
C LEU A 120 12.23 15.52 -15.37
N GLY A 121 12.37 14.19 -15.54
CA GLY A 121 13.01 13.34 -14.54
C GLY A 121 14.50 13.66 -14.38
N ASP A 122 14.99 13.61 -13.12
CA ASP A 122 16.40 13.83 -12.81
C ASP A 122 17.28 12.66 -13.26
N ALA A 123 18.17 12.90 -14.23
CA ALA A 123 19.14 11.91 -14.69
C ALA A 123 20.39 11.84 -13.80
N LYS A 124 20.61 12.84 -12.92
CA LYS A 124 21.78 12.98 -12.05
C LYS A 124 21.54 12.47 -10.63
N GLU A 125 20.41 11.82 -10.39
CA GLU A 125 20.07 11.24 -9.07
C GLU A 125 21.25 10.41 -8.53
N PRO A 126 21.61 10.55 -7.22
CA PRO A 126 22.68 9.77 -6.59
C PRO A 126 22.44 8.26 -6.69
N LYS A 127 23.46 7.53 -7.17
CA LYS A 127 23.39 6.08 -7.44
C LYS A 127 24.21 5.31 -6.44
N VAL A 128 23.71 4.15 -6.02
CA VAL A 128 24.41 3.22 -5.11
C VAL A 128 24.64 1.91 -5.84
N LYS A 129 25.89 1.66 -6.22
CA LYS A 129 26.27 0.47 -7.00
C LYS A 129 26.76 -0.65 -6.08
N VAL A 130 25.83 -1.35 -5.42
CA VAL A 130 26.12 -2.56 -4.65
C VAL A 130 25.40 -3.74 -5.31
N PRO A 131 26.08 -4.89 -5.53
CA PRO A 131 25.43 -6.07 -6.15
C PRO A 131 24.19 -6.54 -5.39
N LEU A 132 23.13 -6.92 -6.12
CA LEU A 132 21.85 -7.33 -5.51
C LEU A 132 22.04 -8.49 -4.52
N GLY A 133 22.86 -9.50 -4.88
CA GLY A 133 23.09 -10.66 -4.03
C GLY A 133 23.70 -10.29 -2.68
N ALA A 134 24.65 -9.33 -2.65
CA ALA A 134 25.22 -8.82 -1.40
C ALA A 134 24.16 -8.08 -0.57
N GLN A 135 23.35 -7.20 -1.20
CA GLN A 135 22.27 -6.49 -0.50
C GLN A 135 21.25 -7.45 0.09
N VAL A 136 20.80 -8.45 -0.68
CA VAL A 136 19.81 -9.43 -0.20
C VAL A 136 20.38 -10.25 0.95
N LYS A 137 21.66 -10.65 0.90
CA LYS A 137 22.33 -11.39 1.97
C LYS A 137 22.37 -10.56 3.26
N ASP A 138 22.80 -9.30 3.18
CA ASP A 138 22.91 -8.42 4.34
C ASP A 138 21.52 -8.11 4.93
N LEU A 139 20.53 -7.83 4.08
CA LEU A 139 19.16 -7.57 4.48
C LEU A 139 18.49 -8.80 5.10
N SER A 140 18.70 -9.99 4.53
CA SER A 140 18.09 -11.24 5.04
C SER A 140 18.59 -11.62 6.43
N SER A 141 19.78 -11.16 6.82
CA SER A 141 20.33 -11.38 8.16
C SER A 141 19.80 -10.37 9.18
N ASN A 142 19.10 -9.32 8.75
CA ASN A 142 18.65 -8.25 9.63
C ASN A 142 17.15 -8.40 9.99
N TYR A 143 16.88 -8.74 11.24
CA TYR A 143 15.51 -8.94 11.73
C TYR A 143 14.59 -7.73 11.58
N LYS A 144 15.15 -6.50 11.51
CA LYS A 144 14.36 -5.27 11.30
C LYS A 144 13.63 -5.27 9.95
N LEU A 145 14.22 -5.89 8.92
CA LEU A 145 13.54 -6.03 7.63
C LEU A 145 12.25 -6.84 7.76
N TYR A 146 12.30 -7.97 8.50
CA TYR A 146 11.13 -8.81 8.71
C TYR A 146 10.07 -8.12 9.53
N TYR A 147 10.46 -7.33 10.53
CA TYR A 147 9.52 -6.54 11.34
C TYR A 147 8.83 -5.47 10.50
N LEU A 148 9.57 -4.65 9.75
CA LEU A 148 8.99 -3.63 8.86
C LEU A 148 8.11 -4.27 7.77
N SER A 149 8.51 -5.42 7.25
CA SER A 149 7.73 -6.19 6.29
C SER A 149 6.40 -6.68 6.89
N LEU A 150 6.41 -7.22 8.11
CA LEU A 150 5.21 -7.63 8.83
C LEU A 150 4.29 -6.44 9.11
N TRP A 151 4.85 -5.32 9.58
CA TRP A 151 4.05 -4.14 9.90
C TRP A 151 3.40 -3.55 8.64
N TYR A 152 4.14 -3.50 7.53
CA TYR A 152 3.58 -3.01 6.27
C TYR A 152 2.62 -4.01 5.61
N PHE A 153 2.85 -5.31 5.78
CA PHE A 153 1.89 -6.35 5.41
C PHE A 153 0.52 -6.11 6.06
N ILE A 154 0.51 -5.70 7.33
CA ILE A 154 -0.75 -5.44 8.07
C ILE A 154 -1.33 -4.07 7.67
N THR A 155 -0.56 -2.98 7.74
CA THR A 155 -1.09 -1.62 7.53
C THR A 155 -1.49 -1.37 6.07
N PHE A 156 -0.61 -1.67 5.13
CA PHE A 156 -0.92 -1.53 3.70
C PHE A 156 -1.85 -2.64 3.21
N GLY A 157 -1.68 -3.84 3.75
CA GLY A 157 -2.59 -4.94 3.48
C GLY A 157 -4.02 -4.62 3.88
N ALA A 158 -4.25 -4.08 5.07
CA ALA A 158 -5.57 -3.62 5.49
C ALA A 158 -6.12 -2.53 4.54
N PHE A 159 -5.30 -1.53 4.18
CA PHE A 159 -5.68 -0.50 3.22
C PHE A 159 -6.19 -1.08 1.89
N VAL A 160 -5.44 -2.00 1.29
CA VAL A 160 -5.79 -2.60 -0.01
C VAL A 160 -6.97 -3.56 0.13
N ALA A 161 -6.93 -4.44 1.13
CA ALA A 161 -7.98 -5.44 1.35
C ALA A 161 -9.34 -4.79 1.57
N PHE A 162 -9.43 -3.80 2.47
CA PHE A 162 -10.68 -3.09 2.71
C PHE A 162 -11.12 -2.27 1.49
N GLY A 163 -10.18 -1.63 0.77
CA GLY A 163 -10.50 -0.91 -0.46
C GLY A 163 -11.19 -1.77 -1.52
N LEU A 164 -10.79 -3.04 -1.64
CA LEU A 164 -11.35 -3.99 -2.61
C LEU A 164 -12.62 -4.72 -2.09
N PHE A 165 -12.63 -5.07 -0.82
CA PHE A 165 -13.64 -5.92 -0.21
C PHE A 165 -14.86 -5.13 0.30
N LEU A 166 -14.63 -3.92 0.83
CA LEU A 166 -15.63 -3.16 1.57
C LEU A 166 -16.92 -2.86 0.76
N PRO A 167 -16.87 -2.47 -0.54
CA PRO A 167 -18.10 -2.20 -1.28
C PRO A 167 -19.04 -3.40 -1.31
N ASN A 168 -18.51 -4.57 -1.69
CA ASN A 168 -19.31 -5.80 -1.78
C ASN A 168 -19.77 -6.27 -0.39
N TYR A 169 -18.96 -6.10 0.62
CA TYR A 169 -19.29 -6.46 1.99
C TYR A 169 -20.48 -5.64 2.53
N LEU A 170 -20.48 -4.34 2.29
CA LEU A 170 -21.53 -3.44 2.73
C LEU A 170 -22.86 -3.76 2.05
N VAL A 171 -22.83 -4.06 0.76
CA VAL A 171 -24.04 -4.47 0.02
C VAL A 171 -24.59 -5.80 0.55
N ASN A 172 -23.74 -6.82 0.69
CA ASN A 172 -24.15 -8.18 0.99
C ASN A 172 -24.56 -8.38 2.46
N ASN A 173 -23.89 -7.70 3.40
CA ASN A 173 -24.11 -7.92 4.84
C ASN A 173 -25.01 -6.87 5.49
N PHE A 174 -25.08 -5.66 4.93
CA PHE A 174 -25.88 -4.57 5.50
C PHE A 174 -27.00 -4.09 4.56
N GLY A 175 -27.14 -4.66 3.35
CA GLY A 175 -28.17 -4.26 2.39
C GLY A 175 -28.04 -2.81 1.89
N ILE A 176 -26.83 -2.23 1.97
CA ILE A 176 -26.57 -0.85 1.52
C ILE A 176 -26.61 -0.80 0.00
N ASP A 177 -27.16 0.27 -0.56
CA ASP A 177 -27.11 0.53 -2.00
C ASP A 177 -25.67 0.56 -2.52
N LYS A 178 -25.48 0.09 -3.77
CA LYS A 178 -24.15 -0.01 -4.39
C LYS A 178 -23.43 1.34 -4.48
N VAL A 179 -24.17 2.43 -4.72
CA VAL A 179 -23.59 3.78 -4.81
C VAL A 179 -23.10 4.24 -3.43
N ASP A 180 -23.94 4.10 -2.38
CA ASP A 180 -23.55 4.44 -1.01
C ASP A 180 -22.40 3.57 -0.51
N ALA A 181 -22.41 2.26 -0.78
CA ALA A 181 -21.30 1.37 -0.46
C ALA A 181 -19.99 1.80 -1.15
N GLY A 182 -20.05 2.23 -2.41
CA GLY A 182 -18.91 2.82 -3.14
C GLY A 182 -18.40 4.09 -2.50
N ILE A 183 -19.29 5.00 -2.12
CA ILE A 183 -18.93 6.27 -1.44
C ILE A 183 -18.23 5.99 -0.11
N ARG A 184 -18.76 5.12 0.74
CA ARG A 184 -18.17 4.75 2.03
C ARG A 184 -16.78 4.14 1.86
N SER A 185 -16.61 3.28 0.87
CA SER A 185 -15.31 2.68 0.55
C SER A 185 -14.32 3.73 0.03
N GLY A 186 -14.78 4.67 -0.78
CA GLY A 186 -14.00 5.81 -1.24
C GLY A 186 -13.54 6.71 -0.08
N VAL A 187 -14.41 6.95 0.91
CA VAL A 187 -14.04 7.69 2.14
C VAL A 187 -12.97 6.94 2.92
N PHE A 188 -13.09 5.62 3.07
CA PHE A 188 -12.05 4.79 3.70
C PHE A 188 -10.70 4.96 3.01
N ILE A 189 -10.66 4.83 1.68
CA ILE A 189 -9.43 4.94 0.88
C ILE A 189 -8.85 6.36 0.98
N ALA A 190 -9.68 7.39 0.85
CA ALA A 190 -9.26 8.78 0.91
C ALA A 190 -8.66 9.12 2.28
N LEU A 191 -9.35 8.77 3.37
CA LEU A 191 -8.89 9.02 4.74
C LEU A 191 -7.53 8.37 5.00
N ALA A 192 -7.39 7.07 4.70
CA ALA A 192 -6.12 6.37 4.85
C ALA A 192 -5.01 7.01 4.00
N THR A 193 -5.34 7.49 2.80
CA THR A 193 -4.37 8.10 1.89
C THR A 193 -3.90 9.46 2.41
N PHE A 194 -4.82 10.33 2.84
CA PHE A 194 -4.49 11.66 3.34
C PHE A 194 -3.77 11.65 4.69
N LEU A 195 -3.90 10.58 5.47
CA LEU A 195 -3.19 10.43 6.74
C LEU A 195 -1.75 9.93 6.62
N ARG A 196 -1.30 9.51 5.45
CA ARG A 196 0.11 9.11 5.24
C ARG A 196 1.12 10.21 5.54
N PRO A 197 0.96 11.46 5.03
CA PRO A 197 1.86 12.55 5.41
C PRO A 197 1.84 12.83 6.91
N VAL A 198 0.67 12.73 7.54
CA VAL A 198 0.56 12.92 9.00
C VAL A 198 1.39 11.86 9.74
N GLY A 199 1.27 10.58 9.36
CA GLY A 199 2.12 9.51 9.89
C GLY A 199 3.61 9.78 9.66
N GLY A 200 3.98 10.26 8.47
CA GLY A 200 5.34 10.66 8.14
C GLY A 200 5.87 11.79 9.05
N ILE A 201 5.08 12.85 9.24
CA ILE A 201 5.41 13.96 10.15
C ILE A 201 5.58 13.48 11.60
N LEU A 202 4.68 12.61 12.06
CA LEU A 202 4.78 12.03 13.40
C LEU A 202 6.07 11.23 13.55
N GLY A 203 6.45 10.45 12.52
CA GLY A 203 7.70 9.70 12.49
C GLY A 203 8.95 10.59 12.39
N ASP A 204 8.85 11.78 11.80
CA ASP A 204 9.93 12.76 11.75
C ASP A 204 10.13 13.47 13.10
N LYS A 205 9.03 13.76 13.83
CA LYS A 205 9.05 14.53 15.09
C LYS A 205 9.21 13.68 16.34
N PHE A 206 8.72 12.46 16.32
CA PHE A 206 8.67 11.56 17.48
C PHE A 206 9.40 10.24 17.17
N ASN A 207 9.56 9.40 18.20
CA ASN A 207 10.05 8.05 17.99
C ASN A 207 9.02 7.24 17.18
N ALA A 208 9.34 6.96 15.91
CA ALA A 208 8.41 6.33 14.97
C ALA A 208 7.96 4.92 15.43
N VAL A 209 8.81 4.15 16.12
CA VAL A 209 8.45 2.84 16.66
C VAL A 209 7.42 2.99 17.79
N LYS A 210 7.60 3.97 18.68
CA LYS A 210 6.64 4.24 19.77
C LYS A 210 5.29 4.69 19.23
N VAL A 211 5.29 5.56 18.22
CA VAL A 211 4.05 6.01 17.56
C VAL A 211 3.35 4.83 16.88
N LEU A 212 4.09 3.95 16.19
CA LEU A 212 3.54 2.73 15.60
C LEU A 212 2.94 1.79 16.65
N MET A 213 3.56 1.66 17.83
CA MET A 213 2.98 0.85 18.91
C MET A 213 1.60 1.37 19.31
N ILE A 214 1.46 2.68 19.46
CA ILE A 214 0.15 3.31 19.80
C ILE A 214 -0.84 3.08 18.65
N ASP A 215 -0.42 3.30 17.41
CA ASP A 215 -1.22 3.09 16.20
C ASP A 215 -1.75 1.66 16.12
N PHE A 216 -0.90 0.65 16.37
CA PHE A 216 -1.32 -0.75 16.36
C PHE A 216 -2.25 -1.12 17.51
N VAL A 217 -2.12 -0.53 18.69
CA VAL A 217 -3.12 -0.72 19.76
C VAL A 217 -4.49 -0.23 19.31
N VAL A 218 -4.56 0.94 18.69
CA VAL A 218 -5.81 1.50 18.16
C VAL A 218 -6.34 0.64 17.02
N MET A 219 -5.46 0.14 16.12
CA MET A 219 -5.83 -0.77 15.03
C MET A 219 -6.41 -2.08 15.56
N ILE A 220 -5.81 -2.68 16.59
CA ILE A 220 -6.33 -3.89 17.25
C ILE A 220 -7.74 -3.65 17.80
N ILE A 221 -7.96 -2.51 18.47
CA ILE A 221 -9.30 -2.13 18.97
C ILE A 221 -10.27 -2.03 17.79
N GLY A 222 -9.89 -1.36 16.69
CA GLY A 222 -10.70 -1.26 15.49
C GLY A 222 -11.05 -2.64 14.89
N ALA A 223 -10.09 -3.55 14.84
CA ALA A 223 -10.31 -4.91 14.35
C ALA A 223 -11.25 -5.72 15.27
N VAL A 224 -11.14 -5.57 16.58
CA VAL A 224 -12.07 -6.18 17.55
C VAL A 224 -13.48 -5.60 17.37
N ILE A 225 -13.61 -4.28 17.22
CA ILE A 225 -14.91 -3.64 16.92
C ILE A 225 -15.54 -4.25 15.68
N LEU A 226 -14.79 -4.43 14.59
CA LEU A 226 -15.29 -5.09 13.37
C LEU A 226 -15.73 -6.53 13.64
N GLY A 227 -14.96 -7.27 14.44
CA GLY A 227 -15.23 -8.66 14.78
C GLY A 227 -16.48 -8.88 15.64
N VAL A 228 -16.93 -7.87 16.37
CA VAL A 228 -18.15 -7.96 17.21
C VAL A 228 -19.32 -7.14 16.69
N SER A 229 -19.13 -6.38 15.60
CA SER A 229 -20.13 -5.46 15.11
C SER A 229 -21.25 -6.17 14.33
N SER A 230 -22.48 -6.04 14.82
CA SER A 230 -23.70 -6.49 14.12
C SER A 230 -24.46 -5.33 13.46
N HIS A 231 -24.09 -4.08 13.77
CA HIS A 231 -24.75 -2.88 13.26
C HIS A 231 -23.82 -2.02 12.43
N ILE A 232 -24.37 -1.45 11.35
CA ILE A 232 -23.61 -0.61 10.40
C ILE A 232 -22.86 0.54 11.07
N ALA A 233 -23.43 1.18 12.09
CA ALA A 233 -22.77 2.29 12.78
C ALA A 233 -21.47 1.86 13.47
N LEU A 234 -21.53 0.74 14.22
CA LEU A 234 -20.35 0.20 14.92
C LEU A 234 -19.32 -0.33 13.92
N PHE A 235 -19.76 -0.98 12.83
CA PHE A 235 -18.92 -1.42 11.74
C PHE A 235 -18.20 -0.23 11.08
N THR A 236 -18.91 0.88 10.83
CA THR A 236 -18.33 2.10 10.28
C THR A 236 -17.25 2.67 11.18
N ILE A 237 -17.45 2.71 12.50
CA ILE A 237 -16.44 3.15 13.46
C ILE A 237 -15.19 2.26 13.36
N GLY A 238 -15.35 0.95 13.35
CA GLY A 238 -14.24 0.02 13.16
C GLY A 238 -13.49 0.25 11.85
N CYS A 239 -14.21 0.40 10.73
CA CYS A 239 -13.61 0.72 9.43
C CYS A 239 -12.82 2.03 9.44
N LEU A 240 -13.38 3.11 9.97
CA LEU A 240 -12.69 4.40 10.03
C LEU A 240 -11.45 4.33 10.93
N THR A 241 -11.53 3.59 12.03
CA THR A 241 -10.37 3.35 12.91
C THR A 241 -9.25 2.63 12.15
N ILE A 242 -9.57 1.54 11.43
CA ILE A 242 -8.59 0.83 10.59
C ILE A 242 -8.04 1.75 9.50
N SER A 243 -8.87 2.57 8.87
CA SER A 243 -8.43 3.52 7.84
C SER A 243 -7.41 4.52 8.37
N ILE A 244 -7.68 5.11 9.54
CA ILE A 244 -6.78 6.06 10.21
C ILE A 244 -5.43 5.38 10.49
N CYS A 245 -5.46 4.22 11.14
CA CYS A 245 -4.26 3.50 11.52
C CYS A 245 -3.47 3.02 10.28
N ALA A 246 -4.14 2.50 9.26
CA ALA A 246 -3.48 2.10 8.01
C ALA A 246 -2.77 3.29 7.35
N GLY A 247 -3.38 4.46 7.35
CA GLY A 247 -2.78 5.69 6.82
C GLY A 247 -1.54 6.12 7.60
N LEU A 248 -1.67 6.29 8.90
CA LEU A 248 -0.57 6.69 9.79
C LEU A 248 0.57 5.68 9.76
N GLY A 249 0.26 4.39 9.93
CA GLY A 249 1.23 3.31 9.92
C GLY A 249 2.04 3.24 8.62
N ASN A 250 1.37 3.40 7.47
CA ASN A 250 2.06 3.43 6.17
C ASN A 250 3.08 4.57 6.06
N GLY A 251 2.75 5.76 6.57
CA GLY A 251 3.68 6.89 6.60
C GLY A 251 4.88 6.66 7.54
N LEU A 252 4.61 6.12 8.73
CA LEU A 252 5.62 5.80 9.75
C LEU A 252 6.63 4.75 9.26
N ILE A 253 6.15 3.70 8.59
CA ILE A 253 7.01 2.60 8.14
C ILE A 253 8.01 3.08 7.08
N PHE A 254 7.57 3.88 6.09
CA PHE A 254 8.49 4.42 5.08
C PHE A 254 9.38 5.58 5.57
N LYS A 255 9.18 6.05 6.78
CA LYS A 255 10.20 6.82 7.53
C LYS A 255 11.28 5.89 8.07
N LEU A 256 10.90 4.71 8.60
CA LEU A 256 11.84 3.79 9.25
C LEU A 256 12.72 3.03 8.26
N VAL A 257 12.21 2.64 7.07
CA VAL A 257 12.99 1.86 6.10
C VAL A 257 14.32 2.54 5.74
N PRO A 258 14.35 3.78 5.23
CA PRO A 258 15.62 4.43 4.92
C PRO A 258 16.46 4.77 6.15
N SER A 259 15.85 4.89 7.33
CA SER A 259 16.57 5.11 8.59
C SER A 259 17.38 3.90 9.02
N TYR A 260 16.88 2.68 8.76
CA TYR A 260 17.58 1.45 9.11
C TYR A 260 18.45 0.89 7.98
N PHE A 261 18.11 1.16 6.73
CA PHE A 261 18.72 0.56 5.54
C PHE A 261 19.17 1.62 4.53
N ALA A 262 19.97 2.60 4.99
CA ALA A 262 20.35 3.75 4.16
C ALA A 262 21.10 3.35 2.87
N LYS A 263 21.98 2.33 2.93
CA LYS A 263 22.77 1.86 1.78
C LYS A 263 21.96 0.93 0.86
N GLU A 264 21.12 0.07 1.43
CA GLU A 264 20.30 -0.93 0.76
C GLU A 264 18.84 -0.49 0.61
N SER A 265 18.54 0.81 0.75
CA SER A 265 17.18 1.35 0.86
C SER A 265 16.28 0.93 -0.30
N GLY A 266 16.79 0.86 -1.52
CA GLY A 266 16.01 0.43 -2.69
C GLY A 266 15.56 -1.03 -2.59
N THR A 267 16.45 -1.93 -2.23
CA THR A 267 16.13 -3.35 -2.06
C THR A 267 15.21 -3.56 -0.85
N ALA A 268 15.49 -2.89 0.28
CA ALA A 268 14.66 -2.93 1.48
C ALA A 268 13.24 -2.40 1.22
N ASN A 269 13.11 -1.24 0.58
CA ASN A 269 11.81 -0.68 0.16
C ASN A 269 11.07 -1.65 -0.79
N GLY A 270 11.79 -2.30 -1.70
CA GLY A 270 11.22 -3.29 -2.61
C GLY A 270 10.66 -4.51 -1.88
N ILE A 271 11.36 -5.01 -0.85
CA ILE A 271 10.91 -6.17 -0.05
C ILE A 271 9.71 -5.77 0.82
N VAL A 272 9.80 -4.66 1.53
CA VAL A 272 8.71 -4.17 2.39
C VAL A 272 7.45 -3.88 1.57
N SER A 273 7.59 -3.23 0.40
CA SER A 273 6.46 -2.95 -0.50
C SER A 273 5.82 -4.23 -1.06
N MET A 274 6.63 -5.24 -1.39
CA MET A 274 6.16 -6.55 -1.83
C MET A 274 5.31 -7.22 -0.74
N MET A 275 5.76 -7.19 0.51
CA MET A 275 5.02 -7.76 1.63
C MET A 275 3.70 -7.01 1.88
N GLY A 276 3.67 -5.69 1.72
CA GLY A 276 2.42 -4.93 1.75
C GLY A 276 1.44 -5.35 0.65
N GLY A 277 1.92 -5.59 -0.56
CA GLY A 277 1.10 -6.11 -1.65
C GLY A 277 0.50 -7.49 -1.33
N LEU A 278 1.30 -8.40 -0.77
CA LEU A 278 0.82 -9.71 -0.29
C LEU A 278 -0.22 -9.56 0.83
N GLY A 279 -0.03 -8.58 1.73
CA GLY A 279 -1.00 -8.22 2.76
C GLY A 279 -2.35 -7.77 2.21
N GLY A 280 -2.38 -7.18 1.02
CA GLY A 280 -3.63 -6.83 0.33
C GLY A 280 -4.32 -8.01 -0.35
N PHE A 281 -3.56 -9.06 -0.69
CA PHE A 281 -4.05 -10.24 -1.40
C PHE A 281 -4.64 -11.30 -0.45
N PHE A 282 -3.94 -11.64 0.62
CA PHE A 282 -4.33 -12.76 1.49
C PHE A 282 -5.59 -12.49 2.34
N PRO A 283 -5.78 -11.33 3.00
CA PRO A 283 -6.93 -11.12 3.87
C PRO A 283 -8.29 -11.31 3.20
N PRO A 284 -8.58 -10.83 1.95
CA PRO A 284 -9.82 -11.12 1.27
C PRO A 284 -10.08 -12.61 1.07
N LEU A 285 -9.03 -13.40 0.76
CA LEU A 285 -9.13 -14.84 0.63
C LEU A 285 -9.45 -15.50 1.98
N VAL A 286 -8.80 -15.07 3.06
CA VAL A 286 -9.08 -15.55 4.42
C VAL A 286 -10.51 -15.21 4.83
N ILE A 287 -10.97 -13.98 4.59
CA ILE A 287 -12.36 -13.56 4.88
C ILE A 287 -13.35 -14.47 4.13
N THR A 288 -13.13 -14.66 2.83
CA THR A 288 -14.00 -15.52 2.00
C THR A 288 -14.02 -16.96 2.50
N TYR A 289 -12.85 -17.53 2.80
CA TYR A 289 -12.72 -18.90 3.28
C TYR A 289 -13.37 -19.08 4.67
N VAL A 290 -13.08 -18.19 5.62
CA VAL A 290 -13.67 -18.22 6.97
C VAL A 290 -15.19 -18.07 6.88
N THR A 291 -15.68 -17.14 6.06
CA THR A 291 -17.12 -16.94 5.87
C THR A 291 -17.78 -18.18 5.28
N SER A 292 -17.15 -18.87 4.33
CA SER A 292 -17.68 -20.10 3.73
C SER A 292 -17.79 -21.26 4.72
N LEU A 293 -16.88 -21.32 5.70
CA LEU A 293 -16.87 -22.36 6.72
C LEU A 293 -17.80 -22.09 7.91
N THR A 294 -17.90 -20.82 8.31
CA THR A 294 -18.58 -20.43 9.57
C THR A 294 -19.91 -19.72 9.35
N GLY A 295 -20.21 -19.34 8.11
CA GLY A 295 -21.35 -18.49 7.79
C GLY A 295 -21.18 -17.02 8.23
N SER A 296 -20.01 -16.65 8.79
CA SER A 296 -19.77 -15.33 9.37
C SER A 296 -18.33 -14.84 9.09
N SER A 297 -18.22 -13.56 8.78
CA SER A 297 -16.91 -12.90 8.60
C SER A 297 -16.30 -12.37 9.91
N HIS A 298 -17.01 -12.43 11.04
CA HIS A 298 -16.54 -11.90 12.32
C HIS A 298 -15.19 -12.46 12.75
N LEU A 299 -15.00 -13.79 12.61
CA LEU A 299 -13.72 -14.44 12.93
C LEU A 299 -12.55 -13.93 12.09
N ALA A 300 -12.79 -13.56 10.83
CA ALA A 300 -11.74 -13.03 9.97
C ALA A 300 -11.23 -11.66 10.46
N PHE A 301 -12.11 -10.80 10.97
CA PHE A 301 -11.70 -9.55 11.59
C PHE A 301 -10.97 -9.75 12.92
N ILE A 302 -11.36 -10.76 13.71
CA ILE A 302 -10.61 -11.13 14.93
C ILE A 302 -9.20 -11.63 14.57
N LEU A 303 -9.03 -12.36 13.47
CA LEU A 303 -7.69 -12.74 13.00
C LEU A 303 -6.82 -11.50 12.67
N LEU A 304 -7.38 -10.43 12.12
CA LEU A 304 -6.65 -9.18 11.94
C LEU A 304 -6.16 -8.62 13.28
N ALA A 305 -6.97 -8.68 14.34
CA ALA A 305 -6.54 -8.28 15.68
C ALA A 305 -5.37 -9.16 16.20
N VAL A 306 -5.42 -10.47 15.98
CA VAL A 306 -4.34 -11.39 16.35
C VAL A 306 -3.03 -11.04 15.62
N PHE A 307 -3.08 -10.79 14.31
CA PHE A 307 -1.91 -10.33 13.56
C PHE A 307 -1.41 -8.98 14.06
N GLY A 308 -2.30 -8.07 14.43
CA GLY A 308 -1.95 -6.79 15.07
C GLY A 308 -1.20 -6.99 16.39
N ILE A 309 -1.63 -7.93 17.24
CA ILE A 309 -0.96 -8.27 18.50
C ILE A 309 0.45 -8.82 18.24
N LEU A 310 0.60 -9.73 17.27
CA LEU A 310 1.91 -10.27 16.89
C LEU A 310 2.86 -9.15 16.43
N ALA A 311 2.39 -8.22 15.61
CA ALA A 311 3.18 -7.06 15.20
C ALA A 311 3.54 -6.17 16.38
N PHE A 312 2.60 -5.90 17.28
CA PHE A 312 2.83 -5.11 18.50
C PHE A 312 3.93 -5.72 19.38
N ILE A 313 3.95 -7.03 19.55
CA ILE A 313 5.01 -7.74 20.28
C ILE A 313 6.38 -7.50 19.63
N THR A 314 6.47 -7.59 18.29
CA THR A 314 7.74 -7.34 17.57
C THR A 314 8.19 -5.89 17.69
N MET A 315 7.24 -4.92 17.73
CA MET A 315 7.55 -3.51 17.99
C MET A 315 8.10 -3.30 19.39
N GLY A 316 7.48 -3.92 20.39
CA GLY A 316 7.95 -3.88 21.78
C GLY A 316 9.35 -4.47 21.94
N HIS A 317 9.66 -5.57 21.23
CA HIS A 317 11.00 -6.14 21.20
C HIS A 317 12.02 -5.16 20.60
N LEU A 318 11.71 -4.55 19.44
CA LEU A 318 12.58 -3.58 18.79
C LEU A 318 12.78 -2.34 19.68
N TYR A 319 11.69 -1.84 20.27
CA TYR A 319 11.76 -0.66 21.15
C TYR A 319 12.66 -0.87 22.37
N LYS A 320 12.48 -2.02 23.06
CA LYS A 320 13.34 -2.37 24.20
C LYS A 320 14.81 -2.48 23.81
N LYS A 321 15.11 -3.08 22.65
CA LYS A 321 16.49 -3.31 22.21
C LYS A 321 17.22 -2.03 21.80
N GLU A 322 16.51 -1.02 21.29
CA GLU A 322 17.10 0.20 20.72
C GLU A 322 16.96 1.44 21.60
N TYR A 323 15.89 1.55 22.38
CA TYR A 323 15.52 2.79 23.05
C TYR A 323 15.32 2.66 24.57
N ALA A 324 15.27 1.46 25.12
CA ALA A 324 15.09 1.21 26.55
C ALA A 324 16.41 0.84 27.25
N LYS A 325 17.53 1.51 26.84
CA LYS A 325 18.81 1.46 27.56
C LYS A 325 18.90 2.62 28.53
#